data_9fef73c6d85b188e1ec72b2fc6e5bcb2
#
_entry.id   9fef73c6d85b188e1ec72b2fc6e5bcb2
#
_cell.length_a   1.000
_cell.length_b   1.000
_cell.length_c   1.000
_cell.angle_alpha   90.00
_cell.angle_beta   90.00
_cell.angle_gamma   90.00
#
_symmetry.space_group_name_H-M   'P 1'
#
loop_
_entity.id
_entity.type
_entity.pdbx_description
1 polymer ?
#
loop_
_entity_poly.entity_id
_entity_poly.type
_entity_poly.pdbx_seq_one_letter_code
_entity_poly.pdbx_strand_id
1 'polypeptide(L)'
;MCRDILENGTDTKGEKVRPKWEDTGEFAYTIKRFGVVNRYDLRKEFPALTLRKTALKSCMDEILWIYQKKSNNIKDLKPHIWDAWADEHGSIGTCYGDVVGRKFLYKGEQIDQMDYVLKQLKENPYSRRIMTNLYQFEYLHSGALDPCCYSMTYNVTKERNSICSLVFLNPSRSL
;
A
#
# COMPACT_ATOMS: atom_id res chain seq x y z
N MET A 1 9.51 -4.23 17.20
CA MET A 1 9.94 -4.22 15.79
C MET A 1 11.33 -3.64 15.60
N CYS A 2 11.60 -2.34 15.82
CA CYS A 2 12.95 -1.77 15.57
C CYS A 2 14.08 -2.52 16.30
N ARG A 3 13.91 -2.87 17.58
CA ARG A 3 14.91 -3.66 18.32
C ARG A 3 15.15 -5.03 17.67
N ASP A 4 14.09 -5.75 17.27
CA ASP A 4 14.21 -7.04 16.59
C ASP A 4 14.93 -6.93 15.23
N ILE A 5 14.73 -5.83 14.49
CA ILE A 5 15.46 -5.58 13.24
C ILE A 5 16.94 -5.40 13.53
N LEU A 6 17.30 -4.61 14.55
CA LEU A 6 18.70 -4.35 14.90
C LEU A 6 19.43 -5.60 15.42
N GLU A 7 18.74 -6.43 16.21
CA GLU A 7 19.32 -7.62 16.84
C GLU A 7 19.34 -8.87 15.93
N ASN A 8 18.31 -9.02 15.08
CA ASN A 8 18.07 -10.25 14.31
C ASN A 8 17.89 -10.02 12.81
N GLY A 9 18.08 -8.79 12.34
CA GLY A 9 17.97 -8.46 10.92
C GLY A 9 19.18 -8.87 10.13
N THR A 10 19.01 -8.94 8.80
CA THR A 10 20.11 -9.16 7.86
C THR A 10 20.68 -7.81 7.42
N ASP A 11 21.96 -7.58 7.67
CA ASP A 11 22.67 -6.41 7.15
C ASP A 11 22.98 -6.61 5.66
N THR A 12 22.74 -5.59 4.86
CA THR A 12 23.03 -5.58 3.42
C THR A 12 24.39 -4.98 3.08
N LYS A 13 25.21 -4.68 4.09
CA LYS A 13 26.54 -4.09 3.88
C LYS A 13 27.42 -5.01 3.02
N GLY A 14 27.96 -4.44 1.95
CA GLY A 14 28.79 -5.18 0.98
C GLY A 14 27.99 -5.88 -0.13
N GLU A 15 26.66 -5.93 -0.03
CA GLU A 15 25.81 -6.50 -1.07
C GLU A 15 25.46 -5.48 -2.16
N LYS A 16 25.05 -5.97 -3.33
CA LYS A 16 24.57 -5.12 -4.41
C LYS A 16 23.19 -4.55 -4.02
N VAL A 17 23.15 -3.27 -3.61
CA VAL A 17 21.92 -2.54 -3.30
C VAL A 17 21.70 -1.42 -4.30
N ARG A 18 20.44 -1.03 -4.51
CA ARG A 18 20.06 0.05 -5.45
C ARG A 18 20.17 1.44 -4.83
N PRO A 19 19.74 1.67 -3.58
CA PRO A 19 19.70 3.02 -3.01
C PRO A 19 21.11 3.58 -2.80
N LYS A 20 21.23 4.90 -3.00
CA LYS A 20 22.43 5.67 -2.70
C LYS A 20 22.05 6.91 -1.90
N TRP A 21 22.97 7.37 -1.06
CA TRP A 21 22.87 8.65 -0.39
C TRP A 21 22.98 9.79 -1.42
N GLU A 22 22.10 10.79 -1.34
CA GLU A 22 22.08 11.91 -2.28
C GLU A 22 23.34 12.80 -2.16
N ASP A 23 23.83 12.96 -0.93
CA ASP A 23 24.97 13.82 -0.60
C ASP A 23 26.31 13.21 -0.94
N THR A 24 26.49 11.90 -0.76
CA THR A 24 27.79 11.24 -0.96
C THR A 24 27.86 10.37 -2.20
N GLY A 25 26.71 9.95 -2.75
CA GLY A 25 26.64 8.98 -3.85
C GLY A 25 27.00 7.55 -3.45
N GLU A 26 27.33 7.30 -2.17
CA GLU A 26 27.63 5.98 -1.64
C GLU A 26 26.38 5.12 -1.51
N PHE A 27 26.56 3.78 -1.54
CA PHE A 27 25.43 2.86 -1.35
C PHE A 27 24.81 2.99 0.05
N ALA A 28 23.49 3.14 0.09
CA ALA A 28 22.72 3.19 1.32
C ALA A 28 22.35 1.76 1.76
N TYR A 29 23.19 1.16 2.60
CA TYR A 29 22.95 -0.16 3.17
C TYR A 29 21.91 -0.11 4.29
N THR A 30 21.23 -1.23 4.50
CA THR A 30 20.16 -1.34 5.48
C THR A 30 20.21 -2.65 6.23
N ILE A 31 19.65 -2.64 7.44
CA ILE A 31 19.35 -3.87 8.16
C ILE A 31 17.88 -4.18 7.92
N LYS A 32 17.58 -5.36 7.39
CA LYS A 32 16.21 -5.78 7.04
C LYS A 32 15.78 -7.05 7.74
N ARG A 33 14.50 -7.12 8.06
CA ARG A 33 13.85 -8.31 8.63
C ARG A 33 12.74 -8.76 7.70
N PHE A 34 12.74 -10.02 7.28
CA PHE A 34 11.73 -10.61 6.44
C PHE A 34 10.68 -11.37 7.28
N GLY A 35 9.43 -11.39 6.81
CA GLY A 35 8.37 -12.20 7.44
C GLY A 35 7.84 -11.64 8.77
N VAL A 36 7.83 -10.32 8.93
CA VAL A 36 7.30 -9.68 10.15
C VAL A 36 5.79 -9.53 10.04
N VAL A 37 5.06 -9.94 11.08
CA VAL A 37 3.61 -9.77 11.21
C VAL A 37 3.31 -8.91 12.43
N ASN A 38 2.63 -7.78 12.21
CA ASN A 38 2.11 -6.92 13.27
C ASN A 38 0.58 -7.09 13.37
N ARG A 39 0.06 -7.08 14.58
CA ARG A 39 -1.38 -7.12 14.86
C ARG A 39 -1.77 -5.92 15.70
N TYR A 40 -2.82 -5.20 15.26
CA TYR A 40 -3.33 -4.02 15.93
C TYR A 40 -4.81 -4.20 16.24
N ASP A 41 -5.21 -3.93 17.47
CA ASP A 41 -6.62 -3.91 17.88
C ASP A 41 -7.13 -2.46 17.85
N LEU A 42 -7.74 -2.08 16.74
CA LEU A 42 -8.24 -0.72 16.52
C LEU A 42 -9.39 -0.32 17.45
N ARG A 43 -9.97 -1.28 18.21
CA ARG A 43 -10.95 -0.97 19.27
C ARG A 43 -10.28 -0.33 20.48
N LYS A 44 -8.98 -0.55 20.66
CA LYS A 44 -8.20 -0.01 21.78
C LYS A 44 -7.55 1.31 21.40
N GLU A 45 -6.83 1.33 20.28
CA GLU A 45 -6.13 2.51 19.83
C GLU A 45 -5.81 2.43 18.34
N PHE A 46 -5.59 3.57 17.71
CA PHE A 46 -5.05 3.64 16.36
C PHE A 46 -3.51 3.53 16.42
N PRO A 47 -2.87 2.66 15.64
CA PRO A 47 -1.43 2.38 15.72
C PRO A 47 -0.58 3.50 15.09
N ALA A 48 -0.77 4.74 15.51
CA ALA A 48 0.06 5.86 15.08
C ALA A 48 1.41 5.82 15.80
N LEU A 49 2.50 5.90 15.02
CA LEU A 49 3.84 6.01 15.59
C LEU A 49 4.04 7.37 16.24
N THR A 50 4.58 7.38 17.47
CA THR A 50 4.80 8.60 18.28
C THR A 50 6.26 9.02 18.35
N LEU A 51 7.21 8.20 17.85
CA LEU A 51 8.65 8.51 17.85
C LEU A 51 9.01 9.67 16.92
N ARG A 52 8.16 9.97 15.95
CA ARG A 52 8.26 11.14 15.08
C ARG A 52 6.87 11.62 14.68
N LYS A 53 6.76 12.85 14.22
CA LYS A 53 5.49 13.40 13.72
C LYS A 53 5.00 12.56 12.52
N THR A 54 3.80 12.03 12.63
CA THR A 54 3.13 11.31 11.54
C THR A 54 2.17 12.24 10.81
N ALA A 55 2.30 12.33 9.49
CA ALA A 55 1.43 13.15 8.64
C ALA A 55 0.09 12.44 8.36
N LEU A 56 -0.68 12.17 9.42
CA LEU A 56 -1.88 11.32 9.37
C LEU A 56 -2.92 11.82 8.37
N LYS A 57 -3.09 13.16 8.28
CA LYS A 57 -4.02 13.75 7.30
C LYS A 57 -3.60 13.44 5.86
N SER A 58 -2.32 13.58 5.53
CA SER A 58 -1.79 13.26 4.18
C SER A 58 -1.95 11.79 3.85
N CYS A 59 -1.73 10.89 4.83
CA CYS A 59 -1.98 9.46 4.66
C CYS A 59 -3.46 9.16 4.37
N MET A 60 -4.38 9.83 5.06
CA MET A 60 -5.81 9.68 4.81
C MET A 60 -6.21 10.19 3.41
N ASP A 61 -5.71 11.37 3.02
CA ASP A 61 -5.96 11.93 1.69
C ASP A 61 -5.44 10.99 0.58
N GLU A 62 -4.27 10.36 0.78
CA GLU A 62 -3.69 9.38 -0.14
C GLU A 62 -4.54 8.10 -0.25
N ILE A 63 -4.98 7.53 0.86
CA ILE A 63 -5.85 6.34 0.86
C ILE A 63 -7.17 6.62 0.14
N LEU A 64 -7.78 7.78 0.36
CA LEU A 64 -9.00 8.19 -0.33
C LEU A 64 -8.75 8.43 -1.83
N TRP A 65 -7.59 8.96 -2.19
CA TRP A 65 -7.19 9.14 -3.58
C TRP A 65 -7.04 7.79 -4.31
N ILE A 66 -6.40 6.80 -3.67
CA ILE A 66 -6.20 5.47 -4.24
C ILE A 66 -7.53 4.69 -4.35
N TYR A 67 -8.26 4.55 -3.24
CA TYR A 67 -9.37 3.61 -3.15
C TYR A 67 -10.74 4.19 -3.44
N GLN A 68 -10.97 5.48 -3.19
CA GLN A 68 -12.25 6.13 -3.43
C GLN A 68 -12.27 6.88 -4.76
N LYS A 69 -11.28 7.73 -5.02
CA LYS A 69 -11.19 8.44 -6.30
C LYS A 69 -10.68 7.54 -7.42
N LYS A 70 -9.92 6.49 -7.07
CA LYS A 70 -9.36 5.53 -8.03
C LYS A 70 -8.51 6.26 -9.09
N SER A 71 -7.78 7.27 -8.68
CA SER A 71 -7.00 8.16 -9.54
C SER A 71 -5.51 7.85 -9.45
N ASN A 72 -4.80 8.09 -10.54
CA ASN A 72 -3.35 8.12 -10.64
C ASN A 72 -2.81 9.52 -10.95
N ASN A 73 -3.68 10.56 -10.94
CA ASN A 73 -3.28 11.93 -11.23
C ASN A 73 -3.10 12.72 -9.93
N ILE A 74 -1.92 13.33 -9.75
CA ILE A 74 -1.58 14.11 -8.55
C ILE A 74 -2.45 15.36 -8.37
N LYS A 75 -3.10 15.86 -9.42
CA LYS A 75 -4.05 16.99 -9.34
C LYS A 75 -5.28 16.65 -8.49
N ASP A 76 -5.60 15.37 -8.35
CA ASP A 76 -6.68 14.87 -7.51
C ASP A 76 -6.26 14.66 -6.04
N LEU A 77 -4.97 14.79 -5.74
CA LEU A 77 -4.38 14.61 -4.43
C LEU A 77 -3.91 15.94 -3.85
N LYS A 78 -4.39 16.31 -2.65
CA LYS A 78 -3.99 17.59 -2.01
C LYS A 78 -2.54 17.62 -1.54
N PRO A 79 -2.00 16.59 -0.87
CA PRO A 79 -0.60 16.56 -0.47
C PRO A 79 0.34 16.36 -1.65
N HIS A 80 1.47 17.06 -1.66
CA HIS A 80 2.50 16.99 -2.70
C HIS A 80 3.49 15.83 -2.53
N ILE A 81 3.00 14.69 -2.04
CA ILE A 81 3.83 13.54 -1.68
C ILE A 81 4.20 12.66 -2.88
N TRP A 82 3.54 12.87 -4.03
CA TRP A 82 3.73 12.10 -5.25
C TRP A 82 4.32 12.92 -6.41
N ASP A 83 4.56 14.21 -6.23
CA ASP A 83 4.99 15.12 -7.30
C ASP A 83 6.28 14.65 -8.00
N ALA A 84 7.23 14.10 -7.26
CA ALA A 84 8.50 13.60 -7.80
C ALA A 84 8.37 12.39 -8.74
N TRP A 85 7.21 11.75 -8.77
CA TRP A 85 6.93 10.56 -9.60
C TRP A 85 5.94 10.83 -10.73
N ALA A 86 5.38 12.03 -10.77
CA ALA A 86 4.41 12.39 -11.78
C ALA A 86 5.11 12.84 -13.08
N ASP A 87 4.50 12.49 -14.20
CA ASP A 87 4.87 13.00 -15.50
C ASP A 87 4.40 14.46 -15.72
N GLU A 88 4.64 15.03 -16.89
CA GLU A 88 4.24 16.39 -17.28
C GLU A 88 2.72 16.62 -17.26
N HIS A 89 1.92 15.57 -17.32
CA HIS A 89 0.45 15.61 -17.22
C HIS A 89 -0.05 15.42 -15.79
N GLY A 90 0.84 15.10 -14.86
CA GLY A 90 0.54 14.85 -13.45
C GLY A 90 0.15 13.39 -13.17
N SER A 91 0.42 12.47 -14.09
CA SER A 91 0.13 11.04 -13.91
C SER A 91 1.32 10.30 -13.30
N ILE A 92 1.06 9.41 -12.35
CA ILE A 92 2.04 8.44 -11.85
C ILE A 92 2.00 7.10 -12.62
N GLY A 93 1.30 7.07 -13.75
CA GLY A 93 1.18 5.88 -14.61
C GLY A 93 0.24 4.81 -14.05
N THR A 94 0.41 3.58 -14.53
CA THR A 94 -0.40 2.43 -14.15
C THR A 94 0.04 1.92 -12.77
N CYS A 95 -0.47 2.54 -11.72
CA CYS A 95 -0.13 2.23 -10.34
C CYS A 95 -1.32 2.53 -9.43
N TYR A 96 -1.38 1.88 -8.27
CA TYR A 96 -2.33 2.13 -7.18
C TYR A 96 -3.77 2.41 -7.61
N GLY A 97 -4.20 3.67 -7.66
CA GLY A 97 -5.58 4.07 -7.95
C GLY A 97 -6.05 3.65 -9.33
N ASP A 98 -5.21 3.74 -10.37
CA ASP A 98 -5.53 3.25 -11.71
C ASP A 98 -5.81 1.74 -11.70
N VAL A 99 -4.97 0.96 -11.01
CA VAL A 99 -5.14 -0.50 -10.90
C VAL A 99 -6.40 -0.87 -10.12
N VAL A 100 -6.69 -0.14 -9.04
CA VAL A 100 -7.93 -0.34 -8.24
C VAL A 100 -9.17 -0.06 -9.07
N GLY A 101 -9.14 0.99 -9.88
CA GLY A 101 -10.28 1.48 -10.68
C GLY A 101 -10.54 0.73 -11.97
N ARG A 102 -9.62 -0.15 -12.41
CA ARG A 102 -9.79 -0.93 -13.65
C ARG A 102 -10.99 -1.83 -13.56
N LYS A 103 -11.84 -1.74 -14.58
CA LYS A 103 -13.05 -2.55 -14.67
C LYS A 103 -12.75 -3.94 -15.18
N PHE A 104 -13.41 -4.92 -14.60
CA PHE A 104 -13.43 -6.31 -15.03
C PHE A 104 -14.87 -6.85 -15.02
N LEU A 105 -15.12 -7.88 -15.82
CA LEU A 105 -16.43 -8.51 -15.90
C LEU A 105 -16.63 -9.48 -14.73
N TYR A 106 -17.61 -9.17 -13.86
CA TYR A 106 -18.01 -10.03 -12.77
C TYR A 106 -19.51 -10.33 -12.83
N LYS A 107 -19.88 -11.59 -13.10
CA LYS A 107 -21.27 -12.05 -13.22
C LYS A 107 -22.14 -11.19 -14.15
N GLY A 108 -21.55 -10.74 -15.27
CA GLY A 108 -22.23 -9.89 -16.23
C GLY A 108 -22.20 -8.38 -15.98
N GLU A 109 -21.62 -7.93 -14.87
CA GLU A 109 -21.46 -6.52 -14.53
C GLU A 109 -20.02 -6.07 -14.70
N GLN A 110 -19.80 -4.84 -15.20
CA GLN A 110 -18.49 -4.19 -15.26
C GLN A 110 -18.23 -3.46 -13.93
N ILE A 111 -17.40 -4.04 -13.06
CA ILE A 111 -17.08 -3.51 -11.74
C ILE A 111 -15.56 -3.38 -11.59
N ASP A 112 -15.12 -2.56 -10.64
CA ASP A 112 -13.72 -2.51 -10.23
C ASP A 112 -13.48 -3.26 -8.90
N GLN A 113 -12.22 -3.25 -8.43
CA GLN A 113 -11.84 -4.01 -7.25
C GLN A 113 -12.57 -3.53 -5.98
N MET A 114 -12.81 -2.22 -5.82
CA MET A 114 -13.52 -1.71 -4.65
C MET A 114 -15.03 -1.96 -4.73
N ASP A 115 -15.63 -1.84 -5.91
CA ASP A 115 -17.02 -2.24 -6.14
C ASP A 115 -17.23 -3.72 -5.77
N TYR A 116 -16.28 -4.59 -6.17
CA TYR A 116 -16.27 -6.00 -5.81
C TYR A 116 -16.19 -6.21 -4.29
N VAL A 117 -15.24 -5.55 -3.60
CA VAL A 117 -15.09 -5.65 -2.15
C VAL A 117 -16.36 -5.22 -1.43
N LEU A 118 -16.94 -4.07 -1.79
CA LEU A 118 -18.15 -3.55 -1.18
C LEU A 118 -19.35 -4.47 -1.42
N LYS A 119 -19.49 -5.00 -2.64
CA LYS A 119 -20.53 -5.97 -2.99
C LYS A 119 -20.38 -7.25 -2.14
N GLN A 120 -19.18 -7.80 -2.03
CA GLN A 120 -18.92 -8.99 -1.22
C GLN A 120 -19.18 -8.75 0.28
N LEU A 121 -18.74 -7.62 0.83
CA LEU A 121 -19.00 -7.27 2.24
C LEU A 121 -20.50 -7.16 2.54
N LYS A 122 -21.30 -6.72 1.57
CA LYS A 122 -22.75 -6.60 1.69
C LYS A 122 -23.49 -7.94 1.52
N GLU A 123 -23.13 -8.70 0.47
CA GLU A 123 -23.89 -9.89 0.04
C GLU A 123 -23.34 -11.19 0.63
N ASN A 124 -22.04 -11.28 0.86
CA ASN A 124 -21.36 -12.48 1.34
C ASN A 124 -20.19 -12.15 2.28
N PRO A 125 -20.44 -11.52 3.44
CA PRO A 125 -19.40 -10.96 4.33
C PRO A 125 -18.42 -11.99 4.88
N TYR A 126 -18.76 -13.26 4.90
CA TYR A 126 -17.89 -14.34 5.37
C TYR A 126 -17.08 -15.02 4.25
N SER A 127 -17.10 -14.46 3.05
CA SER A 127 -16.28 -14.95 1.94
C SER A 127 -14.79 -14.80 2.26
N ARG A 128 -14.01 -15.82 1.92
CA ARG A 128 -12.54 -15.79 2.00
C ARG A 128 -11.87 -15.11 0.80
N ARG A 129 -12.67 -14.54 -0.11
CA ARG A 129 -12.21 -13.97 -1.38
C ARG A 129 -12.41 -12.46 -1.46
N ILE A 130 -12.63 -11.80 -0.32
CA ILE A 130 -12.80 -10.35 -0.26
C ILE A 130 -11.39 -9.75 -0.20
N MET A 131 -10.91 -9.25 -1.33
CA MET A 131 -9.56 -8.71 -1.43
C MET A 131 -9.42 -7.70 -2.55
N THR A 132 -8.41 -6.83 -2.42
CA THR A 132 -7.84 -6.04 -3.50
C THR A 132 -6.42 -6.51 -3.76
N ASN A 133 -5.96 -6.41 -5.02
CA ASN A 133 -4.61 -6.74 -5.42
C ASN A 133 -4.07 -5.63 -6.32
N LEU A 134 -3.05 -4.92 -5.83
CA LEU A 134 -2.42 -3.80 -6.54
C LEU A 134 -1.21 -4.24 -7.35
N TYR A 135 -0.66 -5.43 -7.05
CA TYR A 135 0.50 -5.95 -7.73
C TYR A 135 0.08 -6.80 -8.91
N GLN A 136 0.02 -6.18 -10.07
CA GLN A 136 -0.36 -6.82 -11.33
C GLN A 136 0.87 -6.93 -12.22
N PHE A 137 1.32 -8.15 -12.52
CA PHE A 137 2.53 -8.39 -13.30
C PHE A 137 2.51 -7.73 -14.69
N GLU A 138 1.32 -7.66 -15.29
CA GLU A 138 1.09 -7.00 -16.58
C GLU A 138 1.48 -5.52 -16.59
N TYR A 139 1.43 -4.87 -15.42
CA TYR A 139 1.64 -3.43 -15.28
C TYR A 139 2.94 -3.05 -14.58
N LEU A 140 3.75 -4.02 -14.20
CA LEU A 140 5.07 -3.73 -13.64
C LEU A 140 5.90 -2.96 -14.66
N HIS A 141 6.59 -1.94 -14.18
CA HIS A 141 7.41 -1.01 -15.00
C HIS A 141 6.62 -0.14 -16.00
N SER A 142 5.29 -0.19 -16.03
CA SER A 142 4.46 0.72 -16.84
C SER A 142 4.04 1.99 -16.11
N GLY A 143 4.36 2.10 -14.82
CA GLY A 143 4.15 3.26 -13.97
C GLY A 143 5.46 3.86 -13.48
N ALA A 144 5.37 4.94 -12.73
CA ALA A 144 6.52 5.61 -12.14
C ALA A 144 7.17 4.78 -11.01
N LEU A 145 6.43 3.85 -10.41
CA LEU A 145 6.86 3.05 -9.27
C LEU A 145 6.12 1.71 -9.22
N ASP A 146 6.84 0.63 -8.95
CA ASP A 146 6.23 -0.66 -8.61
C ASP A 146 5.53 -0.57 -7.24
N PRO A 147 4.33 -1.18 -7.08
CA PRO A 147 3.57 -1.05 -5.83
C PRO A 147 4.28 -1.69 -4.63
N CYS A 148 4.41 -0.93 -3.53
CA CYS A 148 4.90 -1.45 -2.26
C CYS A 148 3.78 -2.18 -1.49
N CYS A 149 2.57 -1.60 -1.47
CA CYS A 149 1.37 -2.27 -0.98
C CYS A 149 0.81 -3.13 -2.11
N TYR A 150 0.90 -4.46 -2.00
CA TYR A 150 0.49 -5.32 -3.10
C TYR A 150 -0.88 -5.96 -2.93
N SER A 151 -1.32 -6.22 -1.71
CA SER A 151 -2.60 -6.88 -1.47
C SER A 151 -3.22 -6.48 -0.14
N MET A 152 -4.54 -6.38 -0.12
CA MET A 152 -5.32 -6.19 1.09
C MET A 152 -6.47 -7.19 1.10
N THR A 153 -6.61 -7.96 2.17
CA THR A 153 -7.72 -8.90 2.38
C THR A 153 -8.62 -8.41 3.50
N TYR A 154 -9.91 -8.68 3.36
CA TYR A 154 -10.92 -8.26 4.32
C TYR A 154 -11.63 -9.48 4.90
N ASN A 155 -11.89 -9.46 6.19
CA ASN A 155 -12.61 -10.50 6.89
C ASN A 155 -13.58 -9.88 7.89
N VAL A 156 -14.80 -10.40 7.95
CA VAL A 156 -15.82 -9.97 8.91
C VAL A 156 -15.90 -10.98 10.03
N THR A 157 -15.78 -10.51 11.27
CA THR A 157 -15.95 -11.38 12.46
C THR A 157 -17.41 -11.55 12.83
N LYS A 158 -17.72 -12.56 13.66
CA LYS A 158 -19.09 -12.85 14.13
C LYS A 158 -19.74 -11.64 14.85
N GLU A 159 -18.95 -10.79 15.48
CA GLU A 159 -19.43 -9.59 16.17
C GLU A 159 -19.88 -8.47 15.22
N ARG A 160 -19.83 -8.70 13.91
CA ARG A 160 -20.27 -7.83 12.79
C ARG A 160 -19.70 -6.40 12.76
N ASN A 161 -18.97 -5.98 13.79
CA ASN A 161 -18.42 -4.62 13.92
C ASN A 161 -16.93 -4.53 13.65
N SER A 162 -16.28 -5.61 13.24
CA SER A 162 -14.84 -5.65 13.01
C SER A 162 -14.56 -6.14 11.60
N ILE A 163 -14.05 -5.23 10.76
CA ILE A 163 -13.38 -5.61 9.52
C ILE A 163 -11.91 -5.75 9.86
N CYS A 164 -11.37 -6.96 9.71
CA CYS A 164 -9.94 -7.20 9.80
C CYS A 164 -9.36 -7.08 8.39
N SER A 165 -8.37 -6.25 8.19
CA SER A 165 -7.62 -6.21 6.94
C SER A 165 -6.19 -6.70 7.19
N LEU A 166 -5.72 -7.54 6.29
CA LEU A 166 -4.32 -7.94 6.21
C LEU A 166 -3.71 -7.25 5.00
N VAL A 167 -2.77 -6.35 5.28
CA VAL A 167 -2.05 -5.62 4.25
C VAL A 167 -0.67 -6.22 4.12
N PHE A 168 -0.33 -6.66 2.92
CA PHE A 168 1.03 -7.09 2.59
C PHE A 168 1.77 -5.91 1.98
N LEU A 169 2.90 -5.57 2.58
CA LEU A 169 3.78 -4.53 2.13
C LEU A 169 5.12 -5.14 1.76
N ASN A 170 5.63 -4.78 0.60
CA ASN A 170 7.01 -5.02 0.24
C ASN A 170 7.77 -3.69 0.39
N PRO A 171 8.46 -3.45 1.50
CA PRO A 171 9.17 -2.20 1.71
C PRO A 171 10.33 -2.11 0.72
N SER A 172 10.13 -1.32 -0.33
CA SER A 172 11.16 -1.05 -1.34
C SER A 172 12.05 0.14 -0.98
N ARG A 173 11.82 0.81 0.15
CA ARG A 173 12.65 1.90 0.65
C ARG A 173 13.16 1.61 2.04
N SER A 174 14.47 1.57 2.14
CA SER A 174 15.20 1.87 3.36
C SER A 174 14.99 3.35 3.71
N LEU A 175 14.69 3.60 4.95
CA LEU A 175 14.88 4.92 5.55
C LEU A 175 16.37 5.18 5.69
#